data_29076986c36254fb7ec527b47ec74264
#
_entry.id   29076986c36254fb7ec527b47ec74264
#
_cell.length_a   1.000
_cell.length_b   1.000
_cell.length_c   1.000
_cell.angle_alpha   90.00
_cell.angle_beta   90.00
_cell.angle_gamma   90.00
#
_symmetry.space_group_name_H-M   'P 1'
#
loop_
_entity.id
_entity.type
_entity.pdbx_description
1 polymer ?
#
loop_
_entity_poly.entity_id
_entity_poly.type
_entity_poly.pdbx_seq_one_letter_code
_entity_poly.pdbx_strand_id
1 'polypeptide(L)'
;MAAVLTPAAATAATAAPGRASEPAATGPSVTTTTTFTVTSGALTITAPDTADLGSGAPGTTITGSLGAVTVTDDRALLAASWTATASSTHFVTGGGTANEIIPASAAAYTVGSITTTGTITATGTDITLSGSAQTIVAGTSGVGDNTASWDPTVAVAVPASAVAGVYTGTITHSVS
;
A
#
# COMPACT_ATOMS: atom_id res chain seq x y z
N MET A 1 -10.20 -81.08 54.65
CA MET A 1 -11.13 -81.20 53.53
C MET A 1 -10.58 -80.29 52.42
N ALA A 2 -9.95 -80.91 51.43
CA ALA A 2 -9.36 -80.16 50.28
C ALA A 2 -10.35 -80.22 49.12
N ALA A 3 -10.75 -79.07 48.60
CA ALA A 3 -11.58 -78.97 47.43
C ALA A 3 -10.70 -78.87 46.20
N VAL A 4 -10.84 -79.81 45.29
CA VAL A 4 -10.16 -79.84 43.98
C VAL A 4 -10.96 -79.04 43.01
N LEU A 5 -10.34 -77.98 42.46
CA LEU A 5 -10.91 -77.19 41.35
C LEU A 5 -10.45 -77.78 40.02
N THR A 6 -11.36 -78.24 39.20
CA THR A 6 -11.14 -78.71 37.83
C THR A 6 -11.08 -77.50 36.88
N PRO A 7 -10.12 -77.45 35.96
CA PRO A 7 -10.10 -76.38 34.96
C PRO A 7 -11.11 -76.65 33.85
N ALA A 8 -11.91 -75.63 33.55
CA ALA A 8 -12.82 -75.62 32.38
C ALA A 8 -12.03 -75.46 31.10
N ALA A 9 -12.27 -76.34 30.13
CA ALA A 9 -11.69 -76.27 28.82
C ALA A 9 -12.28 -75.12 28.00
N ALA A 10 -11.44 -74.18 27.57
CA ALA A 10 -11.84 -73.11 26.65
C ALA A 10 -11.97 -73.69 25.22
N THR A 11 -13.17 -73.69 24.72
CA THR A 11 -13.44 -73.94 23.28
C THR A 11 -12.97 -72.81 22.42
N ALA A 12 -11.99 -73.06 21.51
CA ALA A 12 -11.54 -72.11 20.53
C ALA A 12 -12.66 -71.86 19.51
N ALA A 13 -13.13 -70.63 19.43
CA ALA A 13 -14.05 -70.22 18.37
C ALA A 13 -13.28 -70.12 17.04
N THR A 14 -13.70 -70.91 16.07
CA THR A 14 -13.18 -70.88 14.71
C THR A 14 -13.64 -69.58 14.05
N ALA A 15 -12.71 -68.70 13.71
CA ALA A 15 -12.98 -67.47 12.96
C ALA A 15 -13.54 -67.82 11.58
N ALA A 16 -14.70 -67.28 11.26
CA ALA A 16 -15.25 -67.40 9.91
C ALA A 16 -14.35 -66.71 8.91
N PRO A 17 -14.21 -67.23 7.65
CA PRO A 17 -13.40 -66.58 6.63
C PRO A 17 -14.00 -65.23 6.33
N GLY A 18 -13.13 -64.19 6.44
CA GLY A 18 -13.51 -62.81 6.17
C GLY A 18 -14.09 -62.72 4.75
N ARG A 19 -15.29 -62.17 4.68
CA ARG A 19 -15.83 -61.71 3.38
C ARG A 19 -14.84 -60.74 2.80
N ALA A 20 -14.34 -61.04 1.60
CA ALA A 20 -13.64 -60.09 0.77
C ALA A 20 -14.55 -58.87 0.62
N SER A 21 -14.07 -57.68 1.03
CA SER A 21 -14.76 -56.41 0.76
C SER A 21 -14.89 -56.26 -0.76
N GLU A 22 -16.11 -56.35 -1.22
CA GLU A 22 -16.42 -56.02 -2.62
C GLU A 22 -16.00 -54.57 -2.83
N PRO A 23 -15.28 -54.20 -3.90
CA PRO A 23 -14.97 -52.82 -4.21
C PRO A 23 -16.30 -52.07 -4.38
N ALA A 24 -16.45 -50.99 -3.62
CA ALA A 24 -17.62 -50.12 -3.75
C ALA A 24 -17.75 -49.69 -5.22
N ALA A 25 -18.85 -50.04 -5.84
CA ALA A 25 -19.15 -49.59 -7.19
C ALA A 25 -19.21 -48.05 -7.21
N THR A 26 -18.18 -47.42 -7.79
CA THR A 26 -18.22 -46.00 -8.07
C THR A 26 -19.29 -45.75 -9.15
N GLY A 27 -20.38 -45.10 -8.76
CA GLY A 27 -21.43 -44.73 -9.70
C GLY A 27 -20.88 -43.78 -10.80
N PRO A 28 -21.63 -43.61 -11.89
CA PRO A 28 -21.21 -42.74 -12.97
C PRO A 28 -21.02 -41.30 -12.44
N SER A 29 -19.90 -40.67 -12.71
CA SER A 29 -19.63 -39.26 -12.40
C SER A 29 -19.81 -38.41 -13.67
N VAL A 30 -20.45 -37.24 -13.51
CA VAL A 30 -20.61 -36.25 -14.56
C VAL A 30 -19.91 -34.98 -14.13
N THR A 31 -19.16 -34.35 -15.05
CA THR A 31 -18.45 -33.10 -14.79
C THR A 31 -19.06 -31.96 -15.58
N THR A 32 -19.15 -30.79 -14.96
CA THR A 32 -19.55 -29.56 -15.64
C THR A 32 -18.37 -28.59 -15.58
N THR A 33 -17.92 -28.12 -16.75
CA THR A 33 -16.93 -27.03 -16.82
C THR A 33 -17.61 -25.70 -16.56
N THR A 34 -17.15 -24.97 -15.55
CA THR A 34 -17.67 -23.65 -15.19
C THR A 34 -16.59 -22.60 -15.40
N THR A 35 -16.91 -21.49 -16.04
CA THR A 35 -16.01 -20.36 -16.29
C THR A 35 -16.59 -19.08 -15.74
N PHE A 36 -15.71 -18.20 -15.24
CA PHE A 36 -16.02 -16.82 -14.86
C PHE A 36 -14.85 -15.92 -15.23
N THR A 37 -15.09 -14.61 -15.30
CA THR A 37 -14.06 -13.62 -15.65
C THR A 37 -13.87 -12.65 -14.48
N VAL A 38 -12.62 -12.39 -14.13
CA VAL A 38 -12.21 -11.28 -13.25
C VAL A 38 -11.77 -10.13 -14.13
N THR A 39 -12.36 -8.95 -13.94
CA THR A 39 -12.04 -7.75 -14.72
C THR A 39 -11.03 -6.88 -13.95
N SER A 40 -10.10 -6.24 -14.69
CA SER A 40 -9.15 -5.29 -14.11
C SER A 40 -9.77 -3.90 -13.95
N GLY A 41 -9.39 -3.19 -12.90
CA GLY A 41 -9.63 -1.76 -12.71
C GLY A 41 -8.45 -0.89 -13.17
N ALA A 42 -8.20 0.22 -12.47
CA ALA A 42 -7.20 1.23 -12.82
C ALA A 42 -6.16 1.43 -11.71
N LEU A 43 -5.02 2.04 -12.10
CA LEU A 43 -4.06 2.62 -11.17
C LEU A 43 -4.40 4.11 -11.01
N THR A 44 -4.61 4.56 -9.78
CA THR A 44 -4.99 5.95 -9.47
C THR A 44 -4.20 6.50 -8.30
N ILE A 45 -4.09 7.83 -8.22
CA ILE A 45 -3.53 8.54 -7.07
C ILE A 45 -4.49 9.67 -6.67
N THR A 46 -4.65 9.88 -5.37
CA THR A 46 -5.44 10.97 -4.80
C THR A 46 -4.61 11.72 -3.77
N ALA A 47 -4.83 13.03 -3.67
CA ALA A 47 -4.24 13.92 -2.68
C ALA A 47 -5.26 15.02 -2.35
N PRO A 48 -5.14 15.74 -1.22
CA PRO A 48 -5.96 16.91 -0.94
C PRO A 48 -5.76 18.03 -1.98
N ASP A 49 -6.82 18.72 -2.33
CA ASP A 49 -6.77 19.85 -3.29
C ASP A 49 -6.02 21.05 -2.74
N THR A 50 -5.98 21.22 -1.43
CA THR A 50 -5.31 22.34 -0.74
C THR A 50 -4.67 21.88 0.55
N ALA A 51 -3.57 22.52 0.94
CA ALA A 51 -2.93 22.37 2.24
C ALA A 51 -2.41 23.73 2.73
N ASP A 52 -2.59 24.00 4.02
CA ASP A 52 -1.98 25.16 4.70
C ASP A 52 -0.80 24.66 5.53
N LEU A 53 0.40 25.12 5.19
CA LEU A 53 1.61 24.77 5.90
C LEU A 53 1.83 25.61 7.19
N GLY A 54 0.94 26.60 7.44
CA GLY A 54 1.04 27.50 8.58
C GLY A 54 1.80 28.80 8.25
N SER A 55 2.36 29.44 9.27
CA SER A 55 3.03 30.73 9.15
C SER A 55 4.37 30.77 9.91
N GLY A 56 5.27 31.63 9.47
CA GLY A 56 6.57 31.82 10.10
C GLY A 56 7.23 33.14 9.65
N ALA A 57 8.25 33.58 10.36
CA ALA A 57 9.02 34.76 10.02
C ALA A 57 10.03 34.47 8.88
N PRO A 58 10.47 35.49 8.12
CA PRO A 58 11.62 35.37 7.22
C PRO A 58 12.85 34.83 7.96
N GLY A 59 13.57 33.92 7.33
CA GLY A 59 14.73 33.23 7.90
C GLY A 59 14.40 32.02 8.78
N THR A 60 13.11 31.60 8.87
CA THR A 60 12.70 30.41 9.61
C THR A 60 12.24 29.29 8.65
N THR A 61 12.03 28.09 9.18
CA THR A 61 11.43 26.99 8.45
C THR A 61 9.94 26.85 8.84
N ILE A 62 9.07 26.82 7.84
CA ILE A 62 7.64 26.53 8.02
C ILE A 62 7.42 25.06 7.63
N THR A 63 6.78 24.29 8.51
CA THR A 63 6.52 22.87 8.27
C THR A 63 5.05 22.56 8.49
N GLY A 64 4.45 21.89 7.52
CA GLY A 64 3.05 21.46 7.61
C GLY A 64 2.82 20.14 6.86
N SER A 65 1.69 19.46 7.18
CA SER A 65 1.23 18.29 6.46
C SER A 65 0.50 18.71 5.19
N LEU A 66 0.63 17.92 4.13
CA LEU A 66 -0.18 18.04 2.92
C LEU A 66 -1.51 17.28 3.05
N GLY A 67 -1.69 16.47 4.11
CA GLY A 67 -2.76 15.49 4.24
C GLY A 67 -2.49 14.23 3.45
N ALA A 68 -3.42 13.26 3.55
CA ALA A 68 -3.20 11.92 3.03
C ALA A 68 -3.12 11.87 1.50
N VAL A 69 -2.05 11.27 0.99
CA VAL A 69 -1.88 10.88 -0.41
C VAL A 69 -2.06 9.37 -0.50
N THR A 70 -2.91 8.90 -1.42
CA THR A 70 -3.24 7.48 -1.56
C THR A 70 -3.10 7.04 -3.00
N VAL A 71 -2.36 5.96 -3.22
CA VAL A 71 -2.33 5.20 -4.48
C VAL A 71 -3.24 3.99 -4.33
N THR A 72 -4.13 3.80 -5.30
CA THR A 72 -5.00 2.63 -5.43
C THR A 72 -4.66 1.91 -6.73
N ASP A 73 -4.31 0.64 -6.62
CA ASP A 73 -4.00 -0.23 -7.75
C ASP A 73 -5.01 -1.36 -7.82
N ASP A 74 -6.03 -1.18 -8.67
CA ASP A 74 -7.09 -2.16 -8.93
C ASP A 74 -6.86 -2.92 -10.25
N ARG A 75 -5.63 -2.90 -10.80
CA ARG A 75 -5.30 -3.59 -12.05
C ARG A 75 -5.35 -5.12 -11.95
N ALA A 76 -5.47 -5.66 -10.73
CA ALA A 76 -5.57 -7.09 -10.46
C ALA A 76 -4.43 -7.91 -11.07
N LEU A 77 -3.20 -7.37 -11.06
CA LEU A 77 -2.01 -7.99 -11.64
C LEU A 77 -1.40 -9.03 -10.70
N LEU A 78 -0.72 -10.03 -11.28
CA LEU A 78 0.03 -11.04 -10.52
C LEU A 78 1.34 -10.48 -9.93
N ALA A 79 1.92 -9.44 -10.56
CA ALA A 79 3.14 -8.77 -10.13
C ALA A 79 2.99 -7.27 -10.38
N ALA A 80 2.16 -6.61 -9.57
CA ALA A 80 1.94 -5.18 -9.66
C ALA A 80 3.17 -4.40 -9.18
N SER A 81 3.52 -3.37 -9.92
CA SER A 81 4.49 -2.35 -9.53
C SER A 81 4.02 -1.00 -10.03
N TRP A 82 4.41 0.05 -9.32
CA TRP A 82 4.12 1.44 -9.68
C TRP A 82 5.12 2.38 -9.01
N THR A 83 5.20 3.59 -9.54
CA THR A 83 6.04 4.66 -8.99
C THR A 83 5.21 5.92 -8.83
N ALA A 84 5.13 6.44 -7.62
CA ALA A 84 4.57 7.75 -7.34
C ALA A 84 5.68 8.81 -7.35
N THR A 85 5.39 9.94 -7.98
CA THR A 85 6.32 11.07 -8.10
C THR A 85 5.70 12.35 -7.58
N ALA A 86 6.55 13.30 -7.14
CA ALA A 86 6.16 14.66 -6.81
C ALA A 86 7.03 15.68 -7.52
N SER A 87 6.40 16.83 -7.89
CA SER A 87 7.06 18.02 -8.37
C SER A 87 6.37 19.25 -7.78
N SER A 88 7.03 20.42 -7.81
CA SER A 88 6.46 21.65 -7.27
C SER A 88 6.81 22.84 -8.14
N THR A 89 5.87 23.79 -8.26
CA THR A 89 6.19 25.14 -8.70
C THR A 89 6.93 25.91 -7.61
N HIS A 90 7.47 27.09 -7.93
CA HIS A 90 7.89 28.03 -6.92
C HIS A 90 6.69 28.52 -6.09
N PHE A 91 6.93 28.91 -4.85
CA PHE A 91 5.93 29.57 -4.02
C PHE A 91 6.07 31.08 -4.21
N VAL A 92 4.98 31.73 -4.61
CA VAL A 92 4.99 33.13 -5.04
C VAL A 92 3.94 33.93 -4.27
N THR A 93 4.28 35.17 -3.91
CA THR A 93 3.35 36.18 -3.39
C THR A 93 3.45 37.45 -4.21
N GLY A 94 2.51 38.37 -4.07
CA GLY A 94 2.53 39.69 -4.71
C GLY A 94 2.72 39.67 -6.22
N GLY A 95 3.65 40.45 -6.71
CA GLY A 95 3.96 40.58 -8.13
C GLY A 95 5.04 39.61 -8.65
N GLY A 96 5.59 38.74 -7.82
CA GLY A 96 6.60 37.76 -8.20
C GLY A 96 8.00 38.34 -8.41
N THR A 97 8.35 39.40 -7.66
CA THR A 97 9.73 39.88 -7.65
C THR A 97 10.66 38.90 -6.91
N ALA A 98 11.98 39.11 -6.97
CA ALA A 98 12.97 38.19 -6.41
C ALA A 98 12.74 37.87 -4.92
N ASN A 99 12.25 38.83 -4.14
CA ASN A 99 11.97 38.65 -2.70
C ASN A 99 10.54 38.15 -2.42
N GLU A 100 9.72 38.00 -3.45
CA GLU A 100 8.35 37.47 -3.43
C GLU A 100 8.28 36.03 -3.97
N ILE A 101 9.44 35.43 -4.28
CA ILE A 101 9.54 34.07 -4.78
C ILE A 101 10.38 33.24 -3.80
N ILE A 102 9.82 32.14 -3.34
CA ILE A 102 10.54 31.07 -2.63
C ILE A 102 10.66 29.89 -3.61
N PRO A 103 11.89 29.51 -4.01
CA PRO A 103 12.07 28.47 -5.00
C PRO A 103 11.59 27.12 -4.45
N ALA A 104 11.10 26.23 -5.32
CA ALA A 104 10.70 24.88 -4.95
C ALA A 104 11.82 24.12 -4.22
N SER A 105 13.09 24.39 -4.60
CA SER A 105 14.28 23.80 -3.97
C SER A 105 14.51 24.20 -2.50
N ALA A 106 13.77 25.18 -1.99
CA ALA A 106 13.76 25.53 -0.57
C ALA A 106 12.82 24.64 0.25
N ALA A 107 12.08 23.75 -0.38
CA ALA A 107 11.10 22.88 0.25
C ALA A 107 11.56 21.42 0.25
N ALA A 108 11.69 20.84 1.43
CA ALA A 108 11.92 19.42 1.65
C ALA A 108 10.55 18.70 1.79
N TYR A 109 10.40 17.58 1.10
CA TYR A 109 9.22 16.72 1.15
C TYR A 109 9.61 15.43 1.84
N THR A 110 9.00 15.14 2.99
CA THR A 110 9.19 13.92 3.78
C THR A 110 7.96 13.06 3.66
N VAL A 111 8.14 11.83 3.18
CA VAL A 111 7.04 10.88 2.93
C VAL A 111 6.37 10.45 4.24
N GLY A 112 7.17 10.22 5.29
CA GLY A 112 6.67 9.70 6.55
C GLY A 112 6.33 8.20 6.49
N SER A 113 5.40 7.77 7.36
CA SER A 113 4.99 6.37 7.43
C SER A 113 4.02 6.02 6.31
N ILE A 114 4.24 4.87 5.67
CA ILE A 114 3.37 4.34 4.62
C ILE A 114 2.55 3.19 5.19
N THR A 115 1.23 3.24 5.00
CA THR A 115 0.30 2.14 5.32
C THR A 115 -0.14 1.49 4.02
N THR A 116 -0.10 0.17 3.95
CA THR A 116 -0.50 -0.58 2.76
C THR A 116 -1.62 -1.56 3.05
N THR A 117 -2.44 -1.86 2.03
CA THR A 117 -3.38 -2.99 2.02
C THR A 117 -3.05 -3.91 0.86
N GLY A 118 -3.44 -5.19 0.96
CA GLY A 118 -3.05 -6.21 0.01
C GLY A 118 -1.62 -6.70 0.25
N THR A 119 -0.91 -7.07 -0.81
CA THR A 119 0.43 -7.67 -0.73
C THR A 119 1.55 -6.72 -1.16
N ILE A 120 1.22 -5.49 -1.58
CA ILE A 120 2.20 -4.52 -2.08
C ILE A 120 3.22 -4.16 -0.99
N THR A 121 4.49 -4.09 -1.38
CA THR A 121 5.54 -3.48 -0.58
C THR A 121 5.81 -2.07 -1.10
N ALA A 122 5.62 -1.06 -0.26
CA ALA A 122 5.83 0.34 -0.63
C ALA A 122 7.03 0.92 0.12
N THR A 123 7.92 1.58 -0.62
CA THR A 123 9.13 2.22 -0.06
C THR A 123 9.10 3.71 -0.37
N GLY A 124 9.22 4.54 0.67
CA GLY A 124 9.28 5.99 0.58
C GLY A 124 10.71 6.52 0.39
N THR A 125 10.82 7.64 -0.30
CA THR A 125 12.06 8.39 -0.49
C THR A 125 11.78 9.87 -0.26
N ASP A 126 12.43 10.46 0.73
CA ASP A 126 12.37 11.90 0.97
C ASP A 126 13.15 12.66 -0.11
N ILE A 127 12.62 13.79 -0.55
CA ILE A 127 13.20 14.57 -1.63
C ILE A 127 13.24 16.06 -1.30
N THR A 128 14.09 16.79 -1.98
CA THR A 128 13.96 18.24 -2.13
C THR A 128 13.11 18.51 -3.36
N LEU A 129 12.03 19.28 -3.20
CA LEU A 129 11.11 19.57 -4.30
C LEU A 129 11.79 20.37 -5.42
N SER A 130 11.34 20.15 -6.64
CA SER A 130 11.79 20.88 -7.83
C SER A 130 10.69 20.92 -8.88
N GLY A 131 10.91 21.67 -9.98
CA GLY A 131 10.00 21.67 -11.13
C GLY A 131 9.95 20.35 -11.90
N SER A 132 10.85 19.41 -11.62
CA SER A 132 10.89 18.08 -12.24
C SER A 132 10.30 17.05 -11.32
N ALA A 133 9.54 16.10 -11.88
CA ALA A 133 8.98 14.97 -11.11
C ALA A 133 10.11 14.09 -10.57
N GLN A 134 10.06 13.79 -9.28
CA GLN A 134 11.00 12.92 -8.56
C GLN A 134 10.24 11.82 -7.86
N THR A 135 10.80 10.62 -7.82
CA THR A 135 10.19 9.48 -7.12
C THR A 135 10.11 9.74 -5.63
N ILE A 136 8.91 9.58 -5.06
CA ILE A 136 8.63 9.70 -3.64
C ILE A 136 8.25 8.36 -3.01
N VAL A 137 7.47 7.54 -3.72
CA VAL A 137 7.10 6.20 -3.24
C VAL A 137 7.15 5.22 -4.42
N ALA A 138 7.75 4.06 -4.18
CA ALA A 138 7.74 2.95 -5.12
C ALA A 138 7.03 1.75 -4.51
N GLY A 139 6.03 1.22 -5.22
CA GLY A 139 5.32 -0.01 -4.89
C GLY A 139 5.81 -1.19 -5.73
N THR A 140 6.05 -2.34 -5.09
CA THR A 140 6.53 -3.56 -5.75
C THR A 140 5.85 -4.81 -5.19
N SER A 141 5.87 -5.87 -5.98
CA SER A 141 5.41 -7.22 -5.55
C SER A 141 3.92 -7.29 -5.16
N GLY A 142 3.09 -6.40 -5.68
CA GLY A 142 1.65 -6.45 -5.47
C GLY A 142 1.00 -7.62 -6.22
N VAL A 143 0.00 -8.25 -5.61
CA VAL A 143 -0.85 -9.27 -6.24
C VAL A 143 -2.30 -8.89 -6.02
N GLY A 144 -3.08 -8.88 -7.10
CA GLY A 144 -4.47 -8.43 -7.05
C GLY A 144 -4.58 -6.94 -6.78
N ASP A 145 -5.62 -6.53 -6.06
CA ASP A 145 -5.87 -5.14 -5.72
C ASP A 145 -5.08 -4.74 -4.46
N ASN A 146 -4.50 -3.54 -4.50
CA ASN A 146 -3.62 -3.04 -3.45
C ASN A 146 -3.80 -1.54 -3.24
N THR A 147 -3.51 -1.04 -2.04
CA THR A 147 -3.42 0.40 -1.76
C THR A 147 -2.15 0.72 -0.99
N ALA A 148 -1.67 1.95 -1.14
CA ALA A 148 -0.64 2.53 -0.28
C ALA A 148 -1.03 3.99 0.04
N SER A 149 -1.01 4.36 1.32
CA SER A 149 -1.36 5.70 1.79
C SER A 149 -0.29 6.22 2.73
N TRP A 150 0.04 7.52 2.60
CA TRP A 150 0.98 8.22 3.46
C TRP A 150 0.52 9.66 3.69
N ASP A 151 1.00 10.28 4.75
CA ASP A 151 0.71 11.67 5.11
C ASP A 151 2.01 12.48 5.10
N PRO A 152 2.37 13.06 3.95
CA PRO A 152 3.66 13.72 3.80
C PRO A 152 3.66 15.08 4.50
N THR A 153 4.83 15.46 4.98
CA THR A 153 5.12 16.80 5.48
C THR A 153 6.03 17.55 4.52
N VAL A 154 5.78 18.87 4.40
CA VAL A 154 6.64 19.78 3.64
C VAL A 154 7.24 20.80 4.59
N ALA A 155 8.57 20.93 4.56
CA ALA A 155 9.34 21.90 5.32
C ALA A 155 9.93 22.93 4.35
N VAL A 156 9.45 24.18 4.40
CA VAL A 156 9.90 25.27 3.54
C VAL A 156 10.87 26.14 4.31
N ALA A 157 12.12 26.22 3.86
CA ALA A 157 13.12 27.14 4.38
C ALA A 157 12.86 28.54 3.78
N VAL A 158 12.25 29.44 4.57
CA VAL A 158 11.92 30.80 4.14
C VAL A 158 13.18 31.65 4.12
N PRO A 159 13.57 32.25 2.97
CA PRO A 159 14.71 33.16 2.92
C PRO A 159 14.56 34.35 3.87
N ALA A 160 15.66 34.82 4.44
CA ALA A 160 15.64 36.02 5.31
C ALA A 160 15.24 37.29 4.54
N SER A 161 15.39 37.32 3.23
CA SER A 161 14.98 38.41 2.34
C SER A 161 13.53 38.33 1.87
N ALA A 162 12.79 37.25 2.21
CA ALA A 162 11.41 37.09 1.84
C ALA A 162 10.53 38.19 2.45
N VAL A 163 9.58 38.70 1.69
CA VAL A 163 8.62 39.72 2.17
C VAL A 163 7.40 39.05 2.77
N ALA A 164 6.70 39.80 3.63
CA ALA A 164 5.45 39.29 4.21
C ALA A 164 4.36 39.14 3.15
N GLY A 165 3.62 38.04 3.20
CA GLY A 165 2.53 37.74 2.24
C GLY A 165 2.11 36.28 2.32
N VAL A 166 1.03 35.95 1.63
CA VAL A 166 0.61 34.56 1.42
C VAL A 166 1.33 34.02 0.18
N TYR A 167 2.22 33.06 0.37
CA TYR A 167 2.92 32.38 -0.70
C TYR A 167 2.11 31.18 -1.19
N THR A 168 1.87 31.12 -2.48
CA THR A 168 1.12 30.03 -3.12
C THR A 168 2.02 29.30 -4.13
N GLY A 169 2.04 28.00 -4.05
CA GLY A 169 2.69 27.07 -4.99
C GLY A 169 1.82 25.84 -5.19
N THR A 170 2.10 25.06 -6.21
CA THR A 170 1.38 23.81 -6.50
C THR A 170 2.35 22.64 -6.41
N ILE A 171 2.02 21.65 -5.61
CA ILE A 171 2.71 20.36 -5.57
C ILE A 171 1.87 19.37 -6.36
N THR A 172 2.46 18.76 -7.37
CA THR A 172 1.79 17.79 -8.25
C THR A 172 2.27 16.39 -7.92
N HIS A 173 1.33 15.49 -7.63
CA HIS A 173 1.58 14.06 -7.47
C HIS A 173 1.12 13.32 -8.72
N SER A 174 1.89 12.31 -9.14
CA SER A 174 1.55 11.42 -10.27
C SER A 174 1.94 9.99 -9.94
N VAL A 175 1.25 9.02 -10.58
CA VAL A 175 1.57 7.60 -10.48
C VAL A 175 1.63 6.96 -11.86
N SER A 176 2.58 6.06 -12.07
CA SER A 176 2.76 5.32 -13.33
C SER A 176 3.23 3.89 -13.07
#